data_026f146db8be79fc78d1857756fc776e
#
_entry.id   026f146db8be79fc78d1857756fc776e
#
_cell.length_a   1.000
_cell.length_b   1.000
_cell.length_c   1.000
_cell.angle_alpha   90.00
_cell.angle_beta   90.00
_cell.angle_gamma   90.00
#
_symmetry.space_group_name_H-M   'P 1'
#
loop_
_entity.id
_entity.type
_entity.pdbx_description
1 polymer ?
#
loop_
_entity_poly.entity_id
_entity_poly.type
_entity_poly.pdbx_seq_one_letter_code
_entity_poly.pdbx_strand_id
1 'polypeptide(L)'
;NGYLALHLVDREKFNPIVPIDEITVKNSNHVNAKQVNAESLIRFNGFDYKSAFVKDYKNNSANLVETITKSNGNVRRNKHQFNINTISHYENLFKICGFGIANVIKLEDVGYYDQYIYVLKKNK
;
A
#
# COMPACT_ATOMS: atom_id res chain seq x y z
N ASN A 1 -11.11 -26.30 11.92
CA ASN A 1 -9.88 -26.10 11.13
C ASN A 1 -10.16 -25.04 10.08
N GLY A 2 -9.85 -23.78 10.37
CA GLY A 2 -9.98 -22.66 9.44
C GLY A 2 -8.63 -22.17 8.93
N TYR A 3 -8.67 -21.42 7.83
CA TYR A 3 -7.53 -20.68 7.30
C TYR A 3 -7.82 -19.20 7.39
N LEU A 4 -6.75 -18.41 7.57
CA LEU A 4 -6.79 -16.95 7.48
C LEU A 4 -5.94 -16.54 6.29
N ALA A 5 -6.48 -15.72 5.40
CA ALA A 5 -5.75 -15.13 4.29
C ALA A 5 -5.49 -13.65 4.57
N LEU A 6 -4.25 -13.21 4.42
CA LEU A 6 -3.82 -11.83 4.63
C LEU A 6 -3.06 -11.32 3.41
N HIS A 7 -3.44 -10.15 2.92
CA HIS A 7 -2.69 -9.44 1.91
C HIS A 7 -1.62 -8.56 2.61
N LEU A 8 -0.36 -8.83 2.34
CA LEU A 8 0.78 -8.09 2.88
C LEU A 8 1.62 -7.50 1.76
N VAL A 9 2.30 -6.41 2.07
CA VAL A 9 3.25 -5.75 1.17
C VAL A 9 4.64 -5.75 1.80
N ASP A 10 5.68 -5.94 0.98
CA ASP A 10 7.04 -5.66 1.42
C ASP A 10 7.24 -4.14 1.43
N ARG A 11 7.15 -3.54 2.60
CA ARG A 11 7.16 -2.08 2.76
C ARG A 11 8.41 -1.41 2.19
N GLU A 12 9.54 -2.12 2.12
CA GLU A 12 10.81 -1.56 1.67
C GLU A 12 10.92 -1.54 0.15
N LYS A 13 10.27 -2.49 -0.52
CA LYS A 13 10.28 -2.65 -1.97
C LYS A 13 9.01 -2.16 -2.65
N PHE A 14 7.87 -2.32 -1.97
CA PHE A 14 6.56 -1.99 -2.52
C PHE A 14 6.48 -0.55 -3.01
N ASN A 15 6.06 -0.41 -4.27
CA ASN A 15 5.64 0.86 -4.85
C ASN A 15 4.14 0.81 -5.11
N PRO A 16 3.39 1.84 -4.73
CA PRO A 16 1.96 1.87 -5.03
C PRO A 16 1.75 1.87 -6.54
N ILE A 17 0.75 1.11 -6.99
CA ILE A 17 0.32 1.18 -8.39
C ILE A 17 -0.38 2.52 -8.56
N VAL A 18 0.19 3.34 -9.42
CA VAL A 18 -0.36 4.64 -9.78
C VAL A 18 -0.96 4.49 -11.17
N PRO A 19 -2.23 4.88 -11.39
CA PRO A 19 -2.83 4.83 -12.73
C PRO A 19 -2.02 5.64 -13.76
N ILE A 20 -1.90 5.13 -14.99
CA ILE A 20 -0.85 5.50 -15.95
C ILE A 20 -1.13 6.78 -16.79
N ASP A 21 -2.32 7.35 -16.76
CA ASP A 21 -2.73 8.42 -17.69
C ASP A 21 -2.29 9.85 -17.33
N GLU A 22 -1.11 10.13 -17.13
CA GLU A 22 -0.38 11.37 -16.78
C GLU A 22 0.32 11.28 -15.43
N ILE A 23 1.38 10.49 -15.39
CA ILE A 23 2.19 10.37 -14.18
C ILE A 23 3.19 11.53 -14.10
N THR A 24 2.99 12.42 -13.13
CA THR A 24 4.09 13.21 -12.60
C THR A 24 4.59 12.53 -11.33
N VAL A 25 5.48 11.56 -11.46
CA VAL A 25 6.19 10.98 -10.31
C VAL A 25 7.19 12.00 -9.82
N LYS A 26 6.88 12.68 -8.75
CA LYS A 26 7.85 13.48 -8.00
C LYS A 26 8.47 12.60 -6.92
N ASN A 27 9.58 11.96 -7.24
CA ASN A 27 10.45 11.36 -6.25
C ASN A 27 11.21 12.48 -5.53
N SER A 28 10.73 12.93 -4.39
CA SER A 28 11.49 13.81 -3.53
C SER A 28 12.43 12.96 -2.66
N ASN A 29 13.64 12.73 -3.16
CA ASN A 29 14.74 12.21 -2.36
C ASN A 29 15.23 13.31 -1.41
N HIS A 30 14.56 13.50 -0.28
CA HIS A 30 15.14 14.20 0.84
C HIS A 30 16.04 13.24 1.62
N VAL A 31 17.33 13.53 1.60
CA VAL A 31 18.44 12.71 2.09
C VAL A 31 18.38 12.33 3.57
N ASN A 32 17.43 12.84 4.36
CA ASN A 32 17.32 12.59 5.81
C ASN A 32 15.95 12.12 6.32
N ALA A 33 14.98 11.87 5.46
CA ALA A 33 13.71 11.27 5.86
C ALA A 33 13.41 10.11 4.92
N LYS A 34 13.29 8.91 5.46
CA LYS A 34 12.86 7.70 4.75
C LYS A 34 11.36 7.79 4.37
N GLN A 35 10.99 8.86 3.68
CA GLN A 35 9.66 9.04 3.11
C GLN A 35 9.73 8.84 1.61
N VAL A 36 8.96 7.90 1.10
CA VAL A 36 8.77 7.70 -0.34
C VAL A 36 7.39 8.22 -0.70
N ASN A 37 7.34 9.24 -1.54
CA ASN A 37 6.10 9.87 -1.99
C ASN A 37 5.84 9.51 -3.46
N ALA A 38 4.65 9.03 -3.76
CA ALA A 38 4.15 8.86 -5.12
C ALA A 38 2.88 9.71 -5.28
N GLU A 39 2.85 10.53 -6.31
CA GLU A 39 1.69 11.35 -6.65
C GLU A 39 1.22 11.04 -8.07
N SER A 40 -0.09 11.03 -8.28
CA SER A 40 -0.70 10.92 -9.61
C SER A 40 -1.81 11.93 -9.79
N LEU A 41 -2.03 12.32 -11.02
CA LEU A 41 -3.17 13.15 -11.44
C LEU A 41 -3.80 12.51 -12.68
N ILE A 42 -5.09 12.23 -12.61
CA ILE A 42 -5.90 11.73 -13.74
C ILE A 42 -7.02 12.73 -14.00
N ARG A 43 -7.23 13.07 -15.27
CA ARG A 43 -8.34 13.92 -15.70
C ARG A 43 -9.32 13.13 -16.53
N PHE A 44 -10.59 13.17 -16.18
CA PHE A 44 -11.65 12.48 -16.91
C PHE A 44 -13.01 13.16 -16.73
N ASN A 45 -13.75 13.34 -17.83
CA ASN A 45 -15.17 13.76 -17.84
C ASN A 45 -15.59 14.79 -16.78
N GLY A 46 -14.84 15.88 -16.67
CA GLY A 46 -15.15 16.97 -15.71
C GLY A 46 -14.72 16.70 -14.27
N PHE A 47 -13.83 15.73 -14.07
CA PHE A 47 -13.20 15.45 -12.78
C PHE A 47 -11.69 15.46 -12.90
N ASP A 48 -11.04 16.02 -11.89
CA ASP A 48 -9.63 15.82 -11.62
C ASP A 48 -9.50 14.87 -10.42
N TYR A 49 -8.85 13.73 -10.60
CA TYR A 49 -8.50 12.80 -9.53
C TYR A 49 -7.02 12.90 -9.25
N LYS A 50 -6.68 13.33 -8.04
CA LYS A 50 -5.31 13.37 -7.55
C LYS A 50 -5.16 12.36 -6.42
N SER A 51 -4.12 11.51 -6.49
CA SER A 51 -3.73 10.65 -5.38
C SER A 51 -2.31 10.95 -4.94
N ALA A 52 -2.08 10.86 -3.63
CA ALA A 52 -0.74 10.96 -3.04
C ALA A 52 -0.56 9.82 -2.04
N PHE A 53 0.49 9.02 -2.22
CA PHE A 53 0.85 7.94 -1.32
C PHE A 53 2.17 8.26 -0.63
N VAL A 54 2.15 8.29 0.69
CA VAL A 54 3.30 8.66 1.53
C VAL A 54 3.60 7.51 2.50
N LYS A 55 4.82 6.97 2.43
CA LYS A 55 5.32 5.98 3.39
C LYS A 55 6.08 6.69 4.51
N ASP A 56 5.77 6.37 5.74
CA ASP A 56 6.47 6.80 6.94
C ASP A 56 7.07 5.58 7.64
N TYR A 57 8.31 5.28 7.31
CA TYR A 57 9.01 4.11 7.87
C TYR A 57 9.29 4.25 9.37
N LYS A 58 9.43 5.47 9.88
CA LYS A 58 9.67 5.71 11.31
C LYS A 58 8.48 5.26 12.16
N ASN A 59 7.27 5.50 11.66
CA ASN A 59 6.03 5.17 12.36
C ASN A 59 5.36 3.90 11.82
N ASN A 60 6.04 3.12 10.95
CA ASN A 60 5.48 1.92 10.31
C ASN A 60 4.13 2.17 9.66
N SER A 61 3.95 3.34 9.07
CA SER A 61 2.66 3.75 8.49
C SER A 61 2.78 4.20 7.04
N ALA A 62 1.68 4.17 6.33
CA ALA A 62 1.51 4.79 5.03
C ALA A 62 0.17 5.52 4.97
N ASN A 63 0.11 6.59 4.21
CA ASN A 63 -1.11 7.34 3.97
C ASN A 63 -1.37 7.44 2.47
N LEU A 64 -2.57 7.06 2.04
CA LEU A 64 -3.10 7.38 0.73
C LEU A 64 -4.10 8.52 0.89
N VAL A 65 -3.83 9.64 0.22
CA VAL A 65 -4.74 10.79 0.17
C VAL A 65 -5.25 10.91 -1.25
N GLU A 66 -6.55 10.82 -1.41
CA GLU A 66 -7.24 10.99 -2.68
C GLU A 66 -8.01 12.30 -2.67
N THR A 67 -7.89 13.07 -3.72
CA THR A 67 -8.62 14.34 -3.90
C THR A 67 -9.33 14.28 -5.25
N ILE A 68 -10.66 14.40 -5.23
CA ILE A 68 -11.50 14.44 -6.41
C ILE A 68 -12.06 15.85 -6.53
N THR A 69 -11.72 16.55 -7.61
CA THR A 69 -12.21 17.89 -7.90
C THR A 69 -13.14 17.82 -9.09
N LYS A 70 -14.38 18.29 -8.92
CA LYS A 70 -15.37 18.40 -10.00
C LYS A 70 -15.17 19.70 -10.78
N SER A 71 -15.65 19.75 -12.03
CA SER A 71 -15.63 20.96 -12.88
C SER A 71 -16.35 22.16 -12.26
N ASN A 72 -17.32 21.94 -11.37
CA ASN A 72 -18.01 22.99 -10.63
C ASN A 72 -17.25 23.49 -9.38
N GLY A 73 -15.99 23.04 -9.18
CA GLY A 73 -15.14 23.41 -8.05
C GLY A 73 -15.37 22.63 -6.75
N ASN A 74 -16.36 21.72 -6.71
CA ASN A 74 -16.56 20.88 -5.52
C ASN A 74 -15.39 19.91 -5.34
N VAL A 75 -14.88 19.83 -4.11
CA VAL A 75 -13.75 18.98 -3.76
C VAL A 75 -14.18 17.92 -2.73
N ARG A 76 -13.87 16.65 -3.02
CA ARG A 76 -13.95 15.55 -2.06
C ARG A 76 -12.54 15.06 -1.76
N ARG A 77 -12.23 14.86 -0.49
CA ARG A 77 -10.95 14.31 -0.04
C ARG A 77 -11.18 13.10 0.83
N ASN A 78 -10.47 11.99 0.50
CA ASN A 78 -10.42 10.79 1.31
C ASN A 78 -8.99 10.60 1.83
N LYS A 79 -8.84 10.10 3.04
CA LYS A 79 -7.56 9.71 3.61
C LYS A 79 -7.66 8.28 4.13
N HIS A 80 -6.76 7.42 3.66
CA HIS A 80 -6.59 6.06 4.15
C HIS A 80 -5.24 5.98 4.86
N GLN A 81 -5.25 5.46 6.08
CA GLN A 81 -4.03 5.21 6.84
C GLN A 81 -3.82 3.70 6.97
N PHE A 82 -2.62 3.25 6.65
CA PHE A 82 -2.21 1.84 6.69
C PHE A 82 -1.09 1.64 7.69
N ASN A 83 -1.10 0.50 8.38
CA ASN A 83 0.07 0.01 9.10
C ASN A 83 0.90 -0.84 8.14
N ILE A 84 2.15 -0.46 7.94
CA ILE A 84 3.08 -1.14 7.04
C ILE A 84 4.33 -1.59 7.81
N ASN A 85 4.22 -2.68 8.54
CA ASN A 85 5.38 -3.29 9.18
C ASN A 85 6.19 -4.13 8.19
N THR A 86 7.38 -4.57 8.60
CA THR A 86 8.17 -5.53 7.82
C THR A 86 7.48 -6.88 7.73
N ILE A 87 7.76 -7.65 6.68
CA ILE A 87 7.26 -9.02 6.54
C ILE A 87 7.68 -9.87 7.75
N SER A 88 8.93 -9.77 8.20
CA SER A 88 9.42 -10.49 9.38
C SER A 88 8.66 -10.16 10.66
N HIS A 89 8.21 -8.91 10.83
CA HIS A 89 7.34 -8.53 11.95
C HIS A 89 6.02 -9.30 11.91
N TYR A 90 5.37 -9.36 10.76
CA TYR A 90 4.11 -10.10 10.60
C TYR A 90 4.31 -11.61 10.80
N GLU A 91 5.37 -12.20 10.28
CA GLU A 91 5.68 -13.62 10.49
C GLU A 91 5.90 -13.96 11.96
N ASN A 92 6.54 -13.06 12.74
CA ASN A 92 6.65 -13.20 14.18
C ASN A 92 5.30 -13.12 14.88
N LEU A 93 4.45 -12.17 14.49
CA LEU A 93 3.07 -12.07 15.01
C LEU A 93 2.27 -13.34 14.74
N PHE A 94 2.38 -13.94 13.56
CA PHE A 94 1.70 -15.20 13.26
C PHE A 94 2.09 -16.30 14.24
N LYS A 95 3.40 -16.45 14.51
CA LYS A 95 3.91 -17.43 15.49
C LYS A 95 3.36 -17.17 16.89
N ILE A 96 3.43 -15.90 17.36
CA ILE A 96 2.94 -15.50 18.69
C ILE A 96 1.43 -15.78 18.82
N CYS A 97 0.67 -15.52 17.75
CA CYS A 97 -0.76 -15.77 17.72
C CYS A 97 -1.11 -17.26 17.50
N GLY A 98 -0.12 -18.13 17.37
CA GLY A 98 -0.30 -19.57 17.18
C GLY A 98 -0.79 -19.94 15.78
N PHE A 99 -0.34 -19.22 14.76
CA PHE A 99 -0.57 -19.55 13.36
C PHE A 99 0.71 -20.04 12.70
N GLY A 100 0.59 -21.10 11.89
CA GLY A 100 1.61 -21.54 10.94
C GLY A 100 1.32 -20.98 9.55
N ILE A 101 2.37 -20.70 8.78
CA ILE A 101 2.25 -20.31 7.37
C ILE A 101 2.01 -21.58 6.57
N ALA A 102 0.83 -21.72 5.97
CA ALA A 102 0.47 -22.85 5.11
C ALA A 102 0.90 -22.61 3.66
N ASN A 103 0.80 -21.37 3.17
CA ASN A 103 1.23 -20.98 1.83
C ASN A 103 1.52 -19.48 1.75
N VAL A 104 2.35 -19.07 0.79
CA VAL A 104 2.60 -17.67 0.41
C VAL A 104 2.47 -17.56 -1.10
N ILE A 105 1.52 -16.77 -1.55
CA ILE A 105 1.23 -16.54 -2.96
C ILE A 105 1.80 -15.16 -3.33
N LYS A 106 2.72 -15.12 -4.27
CA LYS A 106 3.21 -13.87 -4.85
C LYS A 106 2.20 -13.34 -5.86
N LEU A 107 2.00 -12.03 -5.89
CA LEU A 107 1.05 -11.39 -6.80
C LEU A 107 1.72 -10.79 -8.05
N GLU A 108 2.98 -11.11 -8.30
CA GLU A 108 3.75 -10.63 -9.45
C GLU A 108 3.11 -11.02 -10.79
N ASP A 109 2.57 -12.25 -10.89
CA ASP A 109 1.93 -12.77 -12.10
C ASP A 109 0.66 -12.01 -12.50
N VAL A 110 0.08 -11.26 -11.56
CA VAL A 110 -1.09 -10.40 -11.80
C VAL A 110 -0.75 -8.91 -11.71
N GLY A 111 0.55 -8.57 -11.81
CA GLY A 111 1.04 -7.19 -11.89
C GLY A 111 1.21 -6.47 -10.54
N TYR A 112 1.08 -7.16 -9.42
CA TYR A 112 1.25 -6.58 -8.09
C TYR A 112 2.61 -7.00 -7.50
N TYR A 113 3.66 -6.27 -7.85
CA TYR A 113 5.02 -6.54 -7.39
C TYR A 113 5.19 -6.28 -5.90
N ASP A 114 6.03 -7.08 -5.25
CA ASP A 114 6.33 -7.00 -3.81
C ASP A 114 5.11 -7.09 -2.89
N GLN A 115 4.06 -7.78 -3.36
CA GLN A 115 2.82 -8.04 -2.66
C GLN A 115 2.53 -9.53 -2.59
N TYR A 116 1.96 -9.96 -1.48
CA TYR A 116 1.81 -11.39 -1.14
C TYR A 116 0.46 -11.66 -0.49
N ILE A 117 -0.12 -12.84 -0.78
CA ILE A 117 -1.20 -13.40 0.04
C ILE A 117 -0.60 -14.48 0.94
N TYR A 118 -0.61 -14.24 2.23
CA TYR A 118 -0.25 -15.24 3.24
C TYR A 118 -1.48 -16.05 3.63
N VAL A 119 -1.40 -17.37 3.46
CA VAL A 119 -2.41 -18.31 3.90
C VAL A 119 -1.91 -18.95 5.19
N LEU A 120 -2.61 -18.67 6.28
CA LEU A 120 -2.24 -19.10 7.62
C LEU A 120 -3.21 -20.17 8.11
N LYS A 121 -2.69 -21.12 8.89
CA LYS A 121 -3.47 -22.16 9.54
C LYS A 121 -3.23 -22.09 11.04
N LYS A 122 -4.32 -22.16 11.83
CA LYS A 122 -4.23 -22.22 13.30
C LYS A 122 -3.52 -23.52 13.71
N ASN A 123 -2.48 -23.39 14.51
CA ASN A 123 -1.84 -24.54 15.15
C ASN A 123 -2.82 -25.18 16.16
N LYS A 124 -2.72 -26.50 16.33
CA LYS A 124 -3.53 -27.22 17.34
C LYS A 124 -3.01 -26.95 18.73
#